data_a9dd2da70a29c0cef3e800d670a8957c
#
_entry.id   a9dd2da70a29c0cef3e800d670a8957c
#
_cell.length_a   1.000
_cell.length_b   1.000
_cell.length_c   1.000
_cell.angle_alpha   90.00
_cell.angle_beta   90.00
_cell.angle_gamma   90.00
#
_symmetry.space_group_name_H-M   'P 1'
#
loop_
_entity.id
_entity.type
_entity.pdbx_description
1 polymer ?
#
loop_
_entity_poly.entity_id
_entity_poly.type
_entity_poly.pdbx_seq_one_letter_code
_entity_poly.pdbx_strand_id
1 'polypeptide(L)' 'KKNITKIGESNRGFNIYSFEYKDSLDGEGLFQGVMSDEIPQEAVTSVDGYDRVNYSMLDVEFKQI' A
#
# COMPACT_ATOMS: atom_id res chain seq x y z
N LYS A 1 6.19 7.18 -3.28
CA LYS A 1 5.79 6.15 -4.26
C LYS A 1 5.66 6.77 -5.63
N LYS A 2 6.00 6.03 -6.65
CA LYS A 2 5.90 6.46 -8.05
C LYS A 2 5.41 5.30 -8.90
N ASN A 3 4.99 5.63 -10.14
CA ASN A 3 4.48 4.65 -11.11
C ASN A 3 3.33 3.83 -10.53
N ILE A 4 2.39 4.53 -9.87
CA ILE A 4 1.25 3.90 -9.19
C ILE A 4 0.23 3.48 -10.23
N THR A 5 -0.07 2.17 -10.26
CA THR A 5 -1.02 1.60 -11.22
C THR A 5 -1.98 0.66 -10.49
N LYS A 6 -3.27 0.85 -10.69
CA LYS A 6 -4.27 -0.08 -10.13
C LYS A 6 -4.17 -1.42 -10.87
N ILE A 7 -3.97 -2.50 -10.11
CA ILE A 7 -3.82 -3.85 -10.68
C ILE A 7 -4.96 -4.80 -10.30
N GLY A 8 -5.86 -4.38 -9.39
CA GLY A 8 -6.98 -5.21 -9.02
C GLY A 8 -7.73 -4.67 -7.82
N GLU A 9 -8.60 -5.51 -7.29
CA GLU A 9 -9.38 -5.20 -6.09
C GLU A 9 -9.41 -6.43 -5.18
N SER A 10 -9.45 -6.19 -3.88
CA SER A 10 -9.60 -7.27 -2.91
C SER A 10 -11.05 -7.73 -2.81
N ASN A 11 -11.29 -8.86 -2.13
CA ASN A 11 -12.65 -9.37 -1.91
C ASN A 11 -13.52 -8.38 -1.14
N ARG A 12 -12.92 -7.55 -0.29
CA ARG A 12 -13.63 -6.51 0.45
C ARG A 12 -13.77 -5.20 -0.31
N GLY A 13 -13.29 -5.15 -1.55
CA GLY A 13 -13.44 -3.98 -2.42
C GLY A 13 -12.34 -2.93 -2.30
N PHE A 14 -11.22 -3.24 -1.65
CA PHE A 14 -10.08 -2.32 -1.59
C PHE A 14 -9.31 -2.37 -2.90
N ASN A 15 -8.95 -1.21 -3.42
CA ASN A 15 -8.13 -1.13 -4.62
C ASN A 15 -6.70 -1.57 -4.31
N ILE A 16 -6.15 -2.42 -5.18
CA ILE A 16 -4.77 -2.91 -5.08
C ILE A 16 -3.95 -2.24 -6.17
N TYR A 17 -2.81 -1.70 -5.78
CA TYR A 17 -1.92 -0.98 -6.70
C TYR A 17 -0.55 -1.63 -6.76
N SER A 18 0.09 -1.51 -7.92
CA SER A 18 1.53 -1.68 -8.03
C SER A 18 2.19 -0.31 -7.97
N PHE A 19 3.36 -0.25 -7.36
CA PHE A 19 4.10 1.00 -7.24
C PHE A 19 5.58 0.73 -6.98
N GLU A 20 6.38 1.79 -7.15
CA GLU A 20 7.79 1.79 -6.77
C GLU A 20 8.02 2.84 -5.70
N TYR A 21 9.03 2.64 -4.86
CA TYR A 21 9.46 3.68 -3.93
C TYR A 21 10.36 4.67 -4.65
N LYS A 22 10.26 5.95 -4.27
CA LYS A 22 11.06 7.02 -4.86
C LYS A 22 12.53 6.91 -4.47
N ASP A 23 12.80 6.39 -3.27
CA ASP A 23 14.14 6.20 -2.74
C ASP A 23 14.46 4.71 -2.74
N SER A 24 15.55 4.33 -3.40
CA SER A 24 15.98 2.94 -3.46
C SER A 24 16.35 2.36 -2.09
N LEU A 25 16.57 3.19 -1.09
CA LEU A 25 16.80 2.74 0.29
C LEU A 25 15.54 2.13 0.90
N ASP A 26 14.36 2.49 0.39
CA ASP A 26 13.08 1.92 0.85
C ASP A 26 12.75 0.60 0.15
N GLY A 27 13.54 0.20 -0.84
CA GLY A 27 13.36 -1.02 -1.62
C GLY A 27 13.35 -0.74 -3.11
N GLU A 28 13.84 -1.68 -3.88
CA GLU A 28 13.88 -1.60 -5.34
C GLU A 28 12.83 -2.52 -5.96
N GLY A 29 12.34 -2.15 -7.15
CA GLY A 29 11.39 -2.94 -7.92
C GLY A 29 9.95 -2.55 -7.62
N LEU A 30 9.03 -3.41 -8.06
CA LEU A 30 7.60 -3.19 -7.89
C LEU A 30 7.08 -3.87 -6.63
N PHE A 31 6.19 -3.17 -5.97
CA PHE A 31 5.49 -3.68 -4.79
C PHE A 31 3.98 -3.58 -5.02
N GLN A 32 3.21 -4.39 -4.32
CA GLN A 32 1.76 -4.24 -4.30
C GLN A 32 1.28 -3.82 -2.92
N GLY A 33 0.22 -3.05 -2.89
CA GLY A 33 -0.40 -2.59 -1.65
C GLY A 33 -1.58 -1.69 -1.91
N VAL A 34 -2.06 -1.05 -0.85
CA VAL A 34 -3.19 -0.13 -0.88
C VAL A 34 -2.72 1.30 -0.69
N MET A 35 -3.62 2.26 -0.92
CA MET A 35 -3.39 3.66 -0.59
C MET A 35 -4.07 3.97 0.75
N SER A 36 -3.37 4.68 1.63
CA SER A 36 -3.85 4.92 2.99
C SER A 36 -5.14 5.74 3.04
N ASP A 37 -5.42 6.54 2.04
CA ASP A 37 -6.63 7.36 1.95
C ASP A 37 -7.85 6.61 1.43
N GLU A 38 -7.69 5.33 1.05
CA GLU A 38 -8.75 4.49 0.50
C GLU A 38 -9.16 3.34 1.41
N ILE A 39 -8.64 3.29 2.62
CA ILE A 39 -8.88 2.20 3.57
C ILE A 39 -9.40 2.76 4.89
N PRO A 40 -9.98 1.90 5.77
CA PRO A 40 -10.46 2.35 7.08
C PRO A 40 -9.34 2.99 7.91
N GLN A 41 -9.67 4.07 8.61
CA GLN A 41 -8.68 4.82 9.40
C GLN A 41 -8.06 3.99 10.53
N GLU A 42 -8.80 3.03 11.07
CA GLU A 42 -8.27 2.13 12.11
C GLU A 42 -7.11 1.27 11.62
N ALA A 43 -6.97 1.11 10.30
CA ALA A 43 -5.86 0.38 9.70
C ALA A 43 -4.66 1.28 9.37
N VAL A 44 -4.75 2.58 9.65
CA VAL A 44 -3.71 3.55 9.32
C VAL A 44 -3.12 4.13 10.60
N THR A 45 -1.80 4.16 10.69
CA THR A 45 -1.06 4.81 11.78
C THR A 45 -0.11 5.82 11.17
N SER A 46 -0.15 7.06 11.65
CA SER A 46 0.80 8.10 11.23
C SER A 46 1.96 8.17 12.22
N VAL A 47 3.18 8.07 11.69
CA VAL A 47 4.42 8.17 12.47
C VAL A 47 5.35 9.12 11.74
N ASP A 48 5.78 10.19 12.44
CA ASP A 48 6.70 11.20 11.89
C ASP A 48 6.25 11.76 10.54
N GLY A 49 4.94 11.97 10.37
CA GLY A 49 4.38 12.51 9.14
C GLY A 49 4.17 11.49 8.02
N TYR A 50 4.45 10.23 8.27
CA TYR A 50 4.24 9.15 7.29
C TYR A 50 3.12 8.24 7.74
N ASP A 51 2.27 7.85 6.80
CA ASP A 51 1.20 6.90 7.04
C ASP A 51 1.74 5.48 6.92
N ARG A 52 1.38 4.64 7.88
CA ARG A 52 1.66 3.22 7.84
C ARG A 52 0.36 2.45 7.83
N VAL A 53 0.29 1.42 7.01
CA VAL A 53 -0.89 0.59 6.87
C VAL A 53 -0.70 -0.72 7.63
N ASN A 54 -1.66 -1.06 8.48
CA ASN A 54 -1.68 -2.36 9.14
C ASN A 54 -2.40 -3.36 8.24
N TYR A 55 -1.63 -4.06 7.42
CA TYR A 55 -2.18 -5.02 6.46
C TYR A 55 -2.85 -6.24 7.12
N SER A 56 -2.58 -6.49 8.40
CA SER A 56 -3.27 -7.58 9.11
C SER A 56 -4.76 -7.30 9.31
N MET A 57 -5.18 -6.04 9.17
CA MET A 57 -6.59 -5.63 9.28
C MET A 57 -7.30 -5.64 7.92
N LEU A 58 -6.58 -5.95 6.85
CA LEU A 58 -7.09 -5.92 5.48
C LEU A 58 -6.99 -7.30 4.86
N ASP A 59 -7.70 -7.50 3.75
CA ASP A 59 -7.59 -8.71 2.93
C ASP A 59 -6.65 -8.50 1.73
N VAL A 60 -5.69 -7.59 1.88
CA VAL A 60 -4.66 -7.30 0.88
C VAL A 60 -3.29 -7.62 1.49
N GLU A 61 -2.44 -8.28 0.72
CA GLU A 61 -1.08 -8.56 1.12
C GLU A 61 -0.12 -7.53 0.54
N PHE A 62 0.73 -6.95 1.40
CA PHE A 62 1.83 -6.12 0.95
C PHE A 62 3.02 -7.03 0.61
N LYS A 63 3.48 -6.95 -0.63
CA LYS A 63 4.62 -7.76 -1.07
C LYS A 63 5.28 -7.16 -2.30
N GLN A 64 6.50 -7.58 -2.55
CA GLN A 64 7.19 -7.28 -3.80
C GLN A 64 6.69 -8.22 -4.90
N ILE A 65 6.45 -7.66 -6.07
CA ILE A 65 5.94 -8.41 -7.22
C ILE A 65 6.86 -8.33 -8.41
#